data_bb9c51709a6e3e2ee23205cb542456c4
#
_entry.id   bb9c51709a6e3e2ee23205cb542456c4
#
_cell.length_a   1.000
_cell.length_b   1.000
_cell.length_c   1.000
_cell.angle_alpha   90.00
_cell.angle_beta   90.00
_cell.angle_gamma   90.00
#
_symmetry.space_group_name_H-M   'P 1'
#
loop_
_entity.id
_entity.type
_entity.pdbx_description
1 polymer ?
#
loop_
_entity_poly.entity_id
_entity_poly.type
_entity_poly.pdbx_seq_one_letter_code
_entity_poly.pdbx_strand_id
1 'polypeptide(L)'
;MVGPGRVRAQGPSDSGGGWADRYGRVVSIPSATNDWLVDEGTGSDGVATATFDPTRAYRFRLTRTWDPGLPRVNFLMLNPSTADAHVLDPTVRRCVGFARAWGFGTLVVTNIFAFRATDPAVLAVPDDPVGPGNDQAITDAAVSADRVVVAWGTRGSQLARGERVAGLLADHGVAAMALRTTRDGHPAHPLYLRGDTVPVPWSRS
;
A
#
# COMPACT_ATOMS: atom_id res chain seq x y z
N MET A 1 58.70 -20.66 -18.60
CA MET A 1 57.62 -19.70 -18.95
C MET A 1 56.31 -20.32 -18.46
N VAL A 2 55.83 -19.84 -17.31
CA VAL A 2 54.58 -20.30 -16.67
C VAL A 2 53.61 -19.15 -16.81
N GLY A 3 52.49 -19.37 -17.50
CA GLY A 3 51.45 -18.38 -17.70
C GLY A 3 50.55 -18.21 -16.46
N PRO A 4 49.94 -17.03 -16.23
CA PRO A 4 49.15 -16.77 -15.03
C PRO A 4 47.74 -17.38 -15.13
N GLY A 5 47.41 -18.15 -14.10
CA GLY A 5 46.06 -18.73 -13.93
C GLY A 5 44.99 -17.65 -13.68
N ARG A 6 43.87 -17.80 -14.40
CA ARG A 6 42.65 -16.99 -14.17
C ARG A 6 42.00 -17.43 -12.86
N VAL A 7 41.93 -16.53 -11.91
CA VAL A 7 41.07 -16.66 -10.73
C VAL A 7 39.63 -16.32 -11.15
N ARG A 8 38.70 -17.28 -11.04
CA ARG A 8 37.28 -17.06 -11.14
C ARG A 8 36.81 -16.31 -9.88
N ALA A 9 36.29 -15.11 -10.04
CA ALA A 9 35.58 -14.43 -9.00
C ALA A 9 34.26 -15.19 -8.71
N GLN A 10 34.10 -15.67 -7.49
CA GLN A 10 32.82 -16.13 -6.97
C GLN A 10 31.95 -14.89 -6.70
N GLY A 11 30.77 -14.83 -7.30
CA GLY A 11 29.76 -13.84 -7.01
C GLY A 11 29.21 -13.99 -5.58
N PRO A 12 28.68 -12.91 -4.99
CA PRO A 12 28.13 -12.97 -3.63
C PRO A 12 26.90 -13.88 -3.58
N SER A 13 26.89 -14.75 -2.58
CA SER A 13 25.77 -15.62 -2.24
C SER A 13 24.54 -14.79 -1.88
N ASP A 14 23.44 -15.11 -2.53
CA ASP A 14 22.08 -14.60 -2.30
C ASP A 14 21.64 -14.97 -0.87
N SER A 15 21.80 -14.02 0.07
CA SER A 15 21.25 -14.13 1.41
C SER A 15 19.97 -13.32 1.46
N GLY A 16 18.82 -13.99 1.23
CA GLY A 16 17.51 -13.45 1.40
C GLY A 16 17.34 -12.82 2.78
N GLY A 17 17.24 -11.49 2.83
CA GLY A 17 16.97 -10.72 4.04
C GLY A 17 15.52 -10.90 4.46
N GLY A 18 15.25 -11.77 5.44
CA GLY A 18 13.96 -11.86 6.12
C GLY A 18 13.87 -10.80 7.21
N TRP A 19 12.77 -10.07 7.27
CA TRP A 19 12.39 -9.23 8.41
C TRP A 19 11.56 -10.08 9.37
N ALA A 20 11.91 -10.07 10.66
CA ALA A 20 11.04 -10.61 11.69
C ALA A 20 10.05 -9.54 12.15
N ASP A 21 8.76 -9.87 12.16
CA ASP A 21 7.75 -9.03 12.76
C ASP A 21 7.89 -9.04 14.30
N ARG A 22 7.14 -8.17 14.99
CA ARG A 22 7.14 -8.03 16.46
C ARG A 22 6.83 -9.36 17.20
N TYR A 23 6.33 -10.38 16.49
CA TYR A 23 5.96 -11.69 16.99
C TYR A 23 6.93 -12.80 16.54
N GLY A 24 8.08 -12.44 15.95
CA GLY A 24 9.11 -13.39 15.52
C GLY A 24 8.78 -14.20 14.28
N ARG A 25 7.75 -13.81 13.50
CA ARG A 25 7.45 -14.44 12.22
C ARG A 25 8.37 -13.89 11.15
N VAL A 26 9.14 -14.78 10.54
CA VAL A 26 9.89 -14.45 9.33
C VAL A 26 8.88 -14.25 8.21
N VAL A 27 8.63 -13.01 7.84
CA VAL A 27 7.89 -12.69 6.62
C VAL A 27 8.85 -12.92 5.47
N SER A 28 8.78 -14.10 4.87
CA SER A 28 9.46 -14.38 3.61
C SER A 28 8.87 -13.47 2.56
N ILE A 29 9.66 -12.52 2.06
CA ILE A 29 9.32 -11.82 0.81
C ILE A 29 9.33 -12.89 -0.27
N PRO A 30 8.20 -13.17 -0.95
CA PRO A 30 8.23 -14.10 -2.06
C PRO A 30 9.21 -13.56 -3.10
N SER A 31 10.18 -14.39 -3.46
CA SER A 31 11.11 -14.14 -4.56
C SER A 31 10.38 -14.34 -5.91
N ALA A 32 9.36 -13.53 -6.16
CA ALA A 32 9.02 -13.15 -7.51
C ALA A 32 9.81 -11.85 -7.72
N THR A 33 10.80 -11.87 -8.59
CA THR A 33 11.56 -10.71 -9.03
C THR A 33 10.61 -9.73 -9.75
N ASN A 34 9.82 -9.01 -8.95
CA ASN A 34 9.18 -7.81 -9.43
C ASN A 34 10.29 -6.77 -9.46
N ASP A 35 10.71 -6.35 -10.64
CA ASP A 35 11.65 -5.24 -10.85
C ASP A 35 11.04 -3.90 -10.42
N TRP A 36 10.47 -3.85 -9.22
CA TRP A 36 9.80 -2.67 -8.71
C TRP A 36 10.82 -1.61 -8.31
N LEU A 37 10.56 -0.39 -8.73
CA LEU A 37 11.33 0.78 -8.33
C LEU A 37 10.84 1.27 -6.96
N VAL A 38 11.79 1.63 -6.09
CA VAL A 38 11.49 2.22 -4.78
C VAL A 38 12.10 3.61 -4.74
N ASP A 39 11.24 4.63 -4.60
CA ASP A 39 11.68 5.99 -4.28
C ASP A 39 11.68 6.17 -2.76
N GLU A 40 12.71 6.81 -2.25
CA GLU A 40 12.83 7.18 -0.84
C GLU A 40 12.93 8.68 -0.68
N GLY A 41 12.29 9.20 0.34
CA GLY A 41 12.35 10.61 0.72
C GLY A 41 12.43 10.75 2.23
N THR A 42 13.21 11.71 2.69
CA THR A 42 13.32 12.06 4.11
C THR A 42 12.99 13.55 4.26
N GLY A 43 12.15 13.88 5.23
CA GLY A 43 11.75 15.25 5.51
C GLY A 43 11.47 15.46 7.00
N SER A 44 11.01 16.66 7.35
CA SER A 44 10.59 17.00 8.71
C SER A 44 9.51 16.08 9.28
N ASP A 45 8.74 15.43 8.39
CA ASP A 45 7.64 14.52 8.74
C ASP A 45 8.06 13.04 8.78
N GLY A 46 9.36 12.74 8.74
CA GLY A 46 9.90 11.39 8.80
C GLY A 46 10.36 10.83 7.45
N VAL A 47 10.37 9.50 7.33
CA VAL A 47 10.78 8.77 6.14
C VAL A 47 9.56 8.41 5.29
N ALA A 48 9.71 8.55 3.97
CA ALA A 48 8.69 8.17 3.01
C ALA A 48 9.27 7.22 1.97
N THR A 49 8.48 6.22 1.55
CA THR A 49 8.82 5.35 0.43
C THR A 49 7.64 5.23 -0.52
N ALA A 50 7.92 5.12 -1.82
CA ALA A 50 6.91 4.84 -2.83
C ALA A 50 7.41 3.75 -3.77
N THR A 51 6.58 2.74 -4.01
CA THR A 51 6.93 1.57 -4.84
C THR A 51 6.14 1.61 -6.14
N PHE A 52 6.85 1.51 -7.28
CA PHE A 52 6.30 1.62 -8.62
C PHE A 52 6.74 0.43 -9.49
N ASP A 53 6.01 0.23 -10.59
CA ASP A 53 6.52 -0.55 -11.71
C ASP A 53 7.66 0.19 -12.44
N PRO A 54 8.44 -0.47 -13.32
CA PRO A 54 9.54 0.18 -14.06
C PRO A 54 9.12 1.36 -14.94
N THR A 55 7.89 1.39 -15.43
CA THR A 55 7.35 2.47 -16.25
C THR A 55 6.80 3.64 -15.45
N ARG A 56 6.62 3.45 -14.14
CA ARG A 56 5.93 4.37 -13.21
C ARG A 56 4.46 4.63 -13.54
N ALA A 57 3.86 3.82 -14.39
CA ALA A 57 2.43 3.85 -14.67
C ALA A 57 1.60 3.34 -13.48
N TYR A 58 2.18 2.44 -12.69
CA TYR A 58 1.54 1.86 -11.50
C TYR A 58 2.31 2.25 -10.24
N ARG A 59 1.57 2.57 -9.17
CA ARG A 59 2.10 2.71 -7.82
C ARG A 59 1.45 1.68 -6.91
N PHE A 60 2.22 0.75 -6.39
CA PHE A 60 1.73 -0.35 -5.55
C PHE A 60 1.60 0.02 -4.09
N ARG A 61 2.53 0.85 -3.58
CA ARG A 61 2.56 1.25 -2.17
C ARG A 61 3.13 2.65 -2.00
N LEU A 62 2.60 3.36 -1.00
CA LEU A 62 3.19 4.58 -0.48
C LEU A 62 3.24 4.43 1.04
N THR A 63 4.40 4.69 1.66
CA THR A 63 4.57 4.60 3.11
C THR A 63 5.06 5.94 3.65
N ARG A 64 4.59 6.32 4.83
CA ARG A 64 5.05 7.47 5.60
C ARG A 64 5.27 7.03 7.04
N THR A 65 6.50 7.14 7.55
CA THR A 65 6.86 6.75 8.91
C THR A 65 7.43 7.94 9.64
N TRP A 66 6.74 8.40 10.68
CA TRP A 66 7.19 9.48 11.57
C TRP A 66 7.60 8.98 12.94
N ASP A 67 7.15 7.78 13.35
CA ASP A 67 7.56 7.09 14.56
C ASP A 67 7.51 5.57 14.35
N PRO A 68 8.64 4.89 14.13
CA PRO A 68 8.67 3.46 13.90
C PRO A 68 8.34 2.62 15.15
N GLY A 69 8.34 3.23 16.35
CA GLY A 69 7.98 2.56 17.60
C GLY A 69 6.47 2.41 17.83
N LEU A 70 5.66 3.15 17.06
CA LEU A 70 4.20 3.12 17.13
C LEU A 70 3.59 2.17 16.09
N PRO A 71 2.32 1.75 16.26
CA PRO A 71 1.62 0.88 15.31
C PRO A 71 1.54 1.44 13.90
N ARG A 72 1.21 0.55 12.95
CA ARG A 72 1.06 0.83 11.53
C ARG A 72 -0.40 0.74 11.10
N VAL A 73 -0.88 1.72 10.31
CA VAL A 73 -2.19 1.66 9.67
C VAL A 73 -2.05 1.60 8.15
N ASN A 74 -2.80 0.71 7.51
CA ASN A 74 -2.95 0.66 6.06
C ASN A 74 -4.27 1.30 5.64
N PHE A 75 -4.22 2.34 4.80
CA PHE A 75 -5.37 2.86 4.09
C PHE A 75 -5.43 2.26 2.69
N LEU A 76 -6.50 1.52 2.40
CA LEU A 76 -6.74 0.89 1.11
C LEU A 76 -7.78 1.70 0.35
N MET A 77 -7.32 2.43 -0.66
CA MET A 77 -8.11 3.43 -1.40
C MET A 77 -8.37 3.01 -2.85
N LEU A 78 -8.92 3.90 -3.69
CA LEU A 78 -9.33 3.57 -5.06
C LEU A 78 -8.12 3.40 -5.98
N ASN A 79 -7.42 4.49 -6.30
CA ASN A 79 -6.27 4.52 -7.19
C ASN A 79 -5.25 5.57 -6.76
N PRO A 80 -3.97 5.42 -7.13
CA PRO A 80 -2.97 6.45 -6.87
C PRO A 80 -3.19 7.69 -7.75
N SER A 81 -2.94 8.86 -7.16
CA SER A 81 -2.89 10.13 -7.88
C SER A 81 -1.43 10.60 -7.99
N THR A 82 -1.15 11.84 -7.62
CA THR A 82 0.15 12.49 -7.77
C THR A 82 1.10 12.27 -6.60
N ALA A 83 0.63 11.77 -5.45
CA ALA A 83 1.47 11.54 -4.27
C ALA A 83 2.56 10.51 -4.55
N ASP A 84 3.77 10.80 -4.05
CA ASP A 84 4.96 9.94 -4.09
C ASP A 84 5.79 10.08 -2.80
N ALA A 85 7.06 9.65 -2.81
CA ALA A 85 7.93 9.78 -1.65
C ALA A 85 8.21 11.24 -1.24
N HIS A 86 8.06 12.20 -2.15
CA HIS A 86 8.42 13.61 -1.93
C HIS A 86 7.18 14.52 -1.78
N VAL A 87 6.07 14.17 -2.43
CA VAL A 87 4.87 15.02 -2.52
C VAL A 87 3.68 14.36 -1.83
N LEU A 88 3.03 15.13 -0.95
CA LEU A 88 1.75 14.77 -0.33
C LEU A 88 0.60 15.39 -1.14
N ASP A 89 -0.28 14.56 -1.68
CA ASP A 89 -1.57 15.03 -2.16
C ASP A 89 -2.55 15.30 -0.99
N PRO A 90 -3.66 16.02 -1.22
CA PRO A 90 -4.64 16.32 -0.16
C PRO A 90 -5.20 15.08 0.53
N THR A 91 -5.38 13.97 -0.20
CA THR A 91 -5.92 12.72 0.34
C THR A 91 -4.94 12.04 1.28
N VAL A 92 -3.68 11.90 0.87
CA VAL A 92 -2.63 11.30 1.72
C VAL A 92 -2.39 12.17 2.95
N ARG A 93 -2.39 13.51 2.82
CA ARG A 93 -2.30 14.44 3.96
C ARG A 93 -3.44 14.19 4.96
N ARG A 94 -4.65 13.94 4.47
CA ARG A 94 -5.81 13.63 5.31
C ARG A 94 -5.62 12.30 6.05
N CYS A 95 -5.13 11.26 5.37
CA CYS A 95 -4.84 9.97 5.97
C CYS A 95 -3.75 10.06 7.06
N VAL A 96 -2.68 10.86 6.84
CA VAL A 96 -1.66 11.16 7.86
C VAL A 96 -2.30 11.78 9.10
N GLY A 97 -3.21 12.76 8.90
CA GLY A 97 -3.95 13.39 10.01
C GLY A 97 -4.75 12.38 10.85
N PHE A 98 -5.48 11.48 10.20
CA PHE A 98 -6.20 10.41 10.89
C PHE A 98 -5.25 9.45 11.61
N ALA A 99 -4.21 8.98 10.93
CA ALA A 99 -3.25 8.03 11.50
C ALA A 99 -2.58 8.60 12.78
N ARG A 100 -2.16 9.87 12.75
CA ARG A 100 -1.59 10.57 13.92
C ARG A 100 -2.61 10.72 15.04
N ALA A 101 -3.84 11.12 14.73
CA ALA A 101 -4.92 11.29 15.72
C ALA A 101 -5.28 9.99 16.43
N TRP A 102 -5.09 8.83 15.76
CA TRP A 102 -5.35 7.51 16.34
C TRP A 102 -4.12 6.86 16.98
N GLY A 103 -2.97 7.55 17.07
CA GLY A 103 -1.76 7.06 17.71
C GLY A 103 -0.92 6.10 16.87
N PHE A 104 -1.05 6.12 15.54
CA PHE A 104 -0.18 5.36 14.63
C PHE A 104 1.08 6.14 14.30
N GLY A 105 2.20 5.44 14.13
CA GLY A 105 3.50 5.99 13.75
C GLY A 105 3.85 5.80 12.28
N THR A 106 3.11 4.93 11.59
CA THR A 106 3.31 4.63 10.17
C THR A 106 1.97 4.57 9.46
N LEU A 107 1.86 5.32 8.35
CA LEU A 107 0.80 5.21 7.36
C LEU A 107 1.32 4.41 6.15
N VAL A 108 0.61 3.36 5.76
CA VAL A 108 0.76 2.69 4.47
C VAL A 108 -0.46 2.98 3.64
N VAL A 109 -0.26 3.35 2.37
CA VAL A 109 -1.34 3.54 1.41
C VAL A 109 -1.18 2.53 0.29
N THR A 110 -2.20 1.72 0.09
CA THR A 110 -2.38 0.83 -1.07
C THR A 110 -3.66 1.21 -1.80
N ASN A 111 -3.82 0.71 -3.01
CA ASN A 111 -4.96 1.06 -3.84
C ASN A 111 -5.54 -0.19 -4.49
N ILE A 112 -6.88 -0.26 -4.63
CA ILE A 112 -7.51 -1.40 -5.31
C ILE A 112 -7.16 -1.44 -6.79
N PHE A 113 -6.89 -0.30 -7.42
CA PHE A 113 -6.25 -0.16 -8.73
C PHE A 113 -4.88 0.48 -8.54
N ALA A 114 -3.81 -0.10 -9.09
CA ALA A 114 -2.47 0.48 -8.97
C ALA A 114 -2.16 1.50 -10.06
N PHE A 115 -2.96 1.56 -11.15
CA PHE A 115 -2.77 2.53 -12.22
C PHE A 115 -2.90 3.97 -11.69
N ARG A 116 -1.92 4.82 -12.02
CA ARG A 116 -1.87 6.20 -11.56
C ARG A 116 -2.75 7.08 -12.44
N ALA A 117 -3.77 7.67 -11.84
CA ALA A 117 -4.66 8.61 -12.51
C ALA A 117 -5.12 9.70 -11.55
N THR A 118 -5.09 10.94 -11.98
CA THR A 118 -5.65 12.09 -11.24
C THR A 118 -7.17 12.08 -11.33
N ASP A 119 -7.71 11.74 -12.50
CA ASP A 119 -9.14 11.54 -12.70
C ASP A 119 -9.47 10.04 -12.69
N PRO A 120 -10.24 9.55 -11.72
CA PRO A 120 -10.66 8.15 -11.67
C PRO A 120 -11.49 7.67 -12.88
N ALA A 121 -12.01 8.57 -13.71
CA ALA A 121 -12.71 8.19 -14.93
C ALA A 121 -11.76 7.53 -15.95
N VAL A 122 -10.48 7.89 -15.92
CA VAL A 122 -9.44 7.30 -16.81
C VAL A 122 -9.10 5.83 -16.45
N LEU A 123 -9.56 5.29 -15.33
CA LEU A 123 -9.33 3.88 -14.97
C LEU A 123 -10.02 2.89 -15.95
N ALA A 124 -10.94 3.36 -16.77
CA ALA A 124 -11.56 2.56 -17.83
C ALA A 124 -10.71 2.47 -19.12
N VAL A 125 -9.62 3.24 -19.21
CA VAL A 125 -8.81 3.36 -20.44
C VAL A 125 -7.71 2.30 -20.55
N PRO A 126 -6.91 1.99 -19.49
CA PRO A 126 -5.87 0.98 -19.59
C PRO A 126 -6.48 -0.43 -19.67
N ASP A 127 -5.81 -1.32 -20.41
CA ASP A 127 -6.20 -2.73 -20.52
C ASP A 127 -6.16 -3.43 -19.15
N ASP A 128 -5.25 -3.04 -18.27
CA ASP A 128 -5.15 -3.52 -16.89
C ASP A 128 -5.01 -2.38 -15.88
N PRO A 129 -6.11 -1.82 -15.34
CA PRO A 129 -6.03 -0.78 -14.31
C PRO A 129 -5.60 -1.32 -12.93
N VAL A 130 -5.70 -2.64 -12.70
CA VAL A 130 -5.29 -3.26 -11.43
C VAL A 130 -3.78 -3.25 -11.29
N GLY A 131 -3.08 -3.61 -12.35
CA GLY A 131 -1.62 -3.70 -12.39
C GLY A 131 -1.07 -5.05 -11.91
N PRO A 132 0.01 -5.52 -12.54
CA PRO A 132 0.61 -6.82 -12.24
C PRO A 132 1.19 -6.84 -10.81
N GLY A 133 0.79 -7.83 -10.01
CA GLY A 133 1.25 -7.98 -8.62
C GLY A 133 0.56 -7.07 -7.60
N ASN A 134 -0.46 -6.28 -7.98
CA ASN A 134 -1.14 -5.39 -7.05
C ASN A 134 -1.88 -6.13 -5.94
N ASP A 135 -2.49 -7.29 -6.24
CA ASP A 135 -3.16 -8.12 -5.21
C ASP A 135 -2.17 -8.54 -4.12
N GLN A 136 -0.95 -8.93 -4.51
CA GLN A 136 0.11 -9.27 -3.56
C GLN A 136 0.54 -8.06 -2.74
N ALA A 137 0.75 -6.91 -3.38
CA ALA A 137 1.12 -5.67 -2.67
C ALA A 137 0.06 -5.24 -1.65
N ILE A 138 -1.24 -5.40 -1.98
CA ILE A 138 -2.35 -5.14 -1.05
C ILE A 138 -2.30 -6.11 0.13
N THR A 139 -2.16 -7.41 -0.14
CA THR A 139 -2.15 -8.45 0.88
C THR A 139 -0.99 -8.27 1.85
N ASP A 140 0.23 -8.07 1.34
CA ASP A 140 1.43 -7.85 2.16
C ASP A 140 1.29 -6.63 3.06
N ALA A 141 0.75 -5.54 2.53
CA ALA A 141 0.52 -4.33 3.29
C ALA A 141 -0.56 -4.51 4.37
N ALA A 142 -1.64 -5.22 4.03
CA ALA A 142 -2.76 -5.46 4.94
C ALA A 142 -2.38 -6.39 6.09
N VAL A 143 -1.69 -7.50 5.80
CA VAL A 143 -1.24 -8.47 6.82
C VAL A 143 -0.19 -7.87 7.75
N SER A 144 0.66 -6.97 7.25
CA SER A 144 1.70 -6.30 8.04
C SER A 144 1.20 -5.10 8.85
N ALA A 145 -0.05 -4.70 8.70
CA ALA A 145 -0.63 -3.55 9.40
C ALA A 145 -1.36 -3.96 10.69
N ASP A 146 -1.28 -3.13 11.73
CA ASP A 146 -2.05 -3.30 12.97
C ASP A 146 -3.54 -2.92 12.76
N ARG A 147 -3.83 -2.14 11.71
CA ARG A 147 -5.19 -1.76 11.30
C ARG A 147 -5.27 -1.54 9.80
N VAL A 148 -6.34 -2.04 9.20
CA VAL A 148 -6.66 -1.80 7.78
C VAL A 148 -7.94 -0.97 7.69
N VAL A 149 -7.87 0.17 6.99
CA VAL A 149 -8.99 1.07 6.74
C VAL A 149 -9.28 1.09 5.25
N VAL A 150 -10.41 0.53 4.85
CA VAL A 150 -10.87 0.54 3.46
C VAL A 150 -11.58 1.87 3.17
N ALA A 151 -11.26 2.49 2.02
CA ALA A 151 -11.67 3.85 1.72
C ALA A 151 -11.73 4.17 0.21
N TRP A 152 -12.13 3.22 -0.63
CA TRP A 152 -12.15 3.38 -2.10
C TRP A 152 -13.39 4.07 -2.67
N GLY A 153 -14.42 4.31 -1.87
CA GLY A 153 -15.64 4.97 -2.31
C GLY A 153 -16.54 4.10 -3.19
N THR A 154 -17.58 4.72 -3.77
CA THR A 154 -18.55 4.04 -4.63
C THR A 154 -17.94 3.48 -5.91
N ARG A 155 -16.87 4.10 -6.43
CA ARG A 155 -16.15 3.63 -7.63
C ARG A 155 -15.41 2.31 -7.42
N GLY A 156 -15.32 1.80 -6.20
CA GLY A 156 -14.83 0.45 -5.93
C GLY A 156 -15.69 -0.66 -6.54
N SER A 157 -16.92 -0.36 -6.98
CA SER A 157 -17.77 -1.29 -7.75
C SER A 157 -17.26 -1.53 -9.19
N GLN A 158 -16.40 -0.64 -9.72
CA GLN A 158 -15.83 -0.83 -11.05
C GLN A 158 -15.07 -2.16 -11.14
N LEU A 159 -15.36 -2.93 -12.18
CA LEU A 159 -14.79 -4.26 -12.43
C LEU A 159 -14.95 -5.24 -11.25
N ALA A 160 -15.98 -5.05 -10.40
CA ALA A 160 -16.16 -5.79 -9.14
C ALA A 160 -14.92 -5.76 -8.22
N ARG A 161 -14.04 -4.74 -8.40
CA ARG A 161 -12.72 -4.75 -7.80
C ARG A 161 -12.75 -4.64 -6.27
N GLY A 162 -13.64 -3.82 -5.72
CA GLY A 162 -13.83 -3.73 -4.27
C GLY A 162 -14.27 -5.05 -3.64
N GLU A 163 -15.08 -5.83 -4.38
CA GLU A 163 -15.51 -7.19 -3.98
C GLU A 163 -14.34 -8.14 -3.93
N ARG A 164 -13.58 -8.16 -5.01
CA ARG A 164 -12.39 -8.99 -5.11
C ARG A 164 -11.41 -8.73 -3.96
N VAL A 165 -11.15 -7.45 -3.66
CA VAL A 165 -10.22 -7.08 -2.59
C VAL A 165 -10.80 -7.38 -1.21
N ALA A 166 -12.11 -7.21 -1.00
CA ALA A 166 -12.75 -7.64 0.25
C ALA A 166 -12.57 -9.17 0.49
N GLY A 167 -12.71 -9.98 -0.58
CA GLY A 167 -12.40 -11.41 -0.54
C GLY A 167 -10.95 -11.69 -0.17
N LEU A 168 -9.99 -11.01 -0.81
CA LEU A 168 -8.56 -11.16 -0.48
C LEU A 168 -8.26 -10.86 1.00
N LEU A 169 -8.85 -9.80 1.56
CA LEU A 169 -8.66 -9.47 2.98
C LEU A 169 -9.24 -10.58 3.88
N ALA A 170 -10.42 -11.08 3.56
CA ALA A 170 -11.08 -12.15 4.32
C ALA A 170 -10.29 -13.46 4.27
N ASP A 171 -9.80 -13.86 3.08
CA ASP A 171 -8.98 -15.07 2.89
C ASP A 171 -7.69 -15.07 3.71
N HIS A 172 -7.17 -13.87 4.03
CA HIS A 172 -5.98 -13.68 4.88
C HIS A 172 -6.31 -13.34 6.34
N GLY A 173 -7.59 -13.44 6.75
CA GLY A 173 -8.01 -13.17 8.12
C GLY A 173 -7.86 -11.70 8.54
N VAL A 174 -7.81 -10.77 7.58
CA VAL A 174 -7.65 -9.33 7.86
C VAL A 174 -9.02 -8.69 8.12
N ALA A 175 -9.21 -8.20 9.34
CA ALA A 175 -10.39 -7.42 9.70
C ALA A 175 -10.29 -6.00 9.12
N ALA A 176 -11.25 -5.63 8.28
CA ALA A 176 -11.31 -4.30 7.68
C ALA A 176 -12.15 -3.33 8.52
N MET A 177 -11.72 -2.07 8.56
CA MET A 177 -12.46 -0.94 9.12
C MET A 177 -12.81 0.04 8.00
N ALA A 178 -13.85 0.86 8.19
CA ALA A 178 -14.13 2.01 7.32
C ALA A 178 -14.35 3.25 8.18
N LEU A 179 -14.01 4.43 7.65
CA LEU A 179 -14.31 5.71 8.31
C LEU A 179 -15.83 5.96 8.36
N ARG A 180 -16.51 5.55 7.32
CA ARG A 180 -17.96 5.65 7.12
C ARG A 180 -18.34 4.76 5.94
N THR A 181 -19.59 4.29 5.90
CA THR A 181 -20.18 3.65 4.72
C THR A 181 -21.18 4.57 4.05
N THR A 182 -21.31 4.46 2.75
CA THR A 182 -22.42 5.05 1.99
C THR A 182 -23.72 4.26 2.26
N ARG A 183 -24.85 4.76 1.76
CA ARG A 183 -26.13 4.04 1.86
C ARG A 183 -26.08 2.63 1.25
N ASP A 184 -25.25 2.46 0.21
CA ASP A 184 -25.08 1.20 -0.52
C ASP A 184 -23.93 0.35 0.01
N GLY A 185 -23.45 0.61 1.25
CA GLY A 185 -22.39 -0.17 1.92
C GLY A 185 -20.96 0.11 1.45
N HIS A 186 -20.73 1.02 0.50
CA HIS A 186 -19.37 1.35 0.05
C HIS A 186 -18.60 2.14 1.11
N PRO A 187 -17.29 1.85 1.33
CA PRO A 187 -16.48 2.61 2.27
C PRO A 187 -16.18 4.02 1.74
N ALA A 188 -16.50 5.03 2.52
CA ALA A 188 -16.37 6.43 2.11
C ALA A 188 -14.91 6.87 1.95
N HIS A 189 -14.67 7.77 0.98
CA HIS A 189 -13.35 8.34 0.75
C HIS A 189 -12.95 9.33 1.87
N PRO A 190 -11.70 9.32 2.38
CA PRO A 190 -11.30 10.07 3.57
C PRO A 190 -11.34 11.59 3.41
N LEU A 191 -11.19 12.10 2.18
CA LEU A 191 -11.01 13.54 1.91
C LEU A 191 -12.18 14.40 2.42
N TYR A 192 -13.39 13.86 2.38
CA TYR A 192 -14.63 14.62 2.68
C TYR A 192 -15.17 14.37 4.10
N LEU A 193 -14.41 13.65 4.93
CA LEU A 193 -14.84 13.30 6.30
C LEU A 193 -14.22 14.24 7.33
N ARG A 194 -14.86 14.39 8.49
CA ARG A 194 -14.33 15.19 9.60
C ARG A 194 -13.04 14.59 10.16
N GLY A 195 -12.14 15.45 10.68
CA GLY A 195 -10.85 15.01 11.22
C GLY A 195 -10.93 14.17 12.49
N ASP A 196 -12.05 14.28 13.21
CA ASP A 196 -12.35 13.53 14.43
C ASP A 196 -13.08 12.20 14.18
N THR A 197 -13.24 11.79 12.92
CA THR A 197 -13.88 10.53 12.55
C THR A 197 -13.07 9.34 13.08
N VAL A 198 -13.75 8.43 13.78
CA VAL A 198 -13.18 7.15 14.26
C VAL A 198 -13.64 6.04 13.32
N PRO A 199 -12.74 5.14 12.90
CA PRO A 199 -13.11 4.03 12.03
C PRO A 199 -13.98 3.01 12.75
N VAL A 200 -14.94 2.44 12.03
CA VAL A 200 -15.84 1.39 12.52
C VAL A 200 -15.59 0.08 11.76
N PRO A 201 -15.89 -1.09 12.34
CA PRO A 201 -15.81 -2.35 11.62
C PRO A 201 -16.56 -2.29 10.30
N TRP A 202 -15.93 -2.79 9.24
CA TRP A 202 -16.54 -2.87 7.92
C TRP A 202 -16.58 -4.32 7.46
N SER A 203 -17.76 -4.76 7.09
CA SER A 203 -17.99 -5.99 6.35
C SER A 203 -18.84 -5.66 5.14
N ARG A 204 -18.61 -6.35 4.05
CA ARG A 204 -19.50 -6.27 2.93
C ARG A 204 -20.77 -7.07 3.24
N SER A 205 -21.91 -6.42 3.09
CA SER A 205 -23.24 -7.06 3.07
C SER A 205 -23.43 -7.82 1.77
#